data_44da59beb6c84a6632f1b1043067ceb0
#
_entry.id   44da59beb6c84a6632f1b1043067ceb0
#
_cell.length_a   1.000
_cell.length_b   1.000
_cell.length_c   1.000
_cell.angle_alpha   90.00
_cell.angle_beta   90.00
_cell.angle_gamma   90.00
#
_symmetry.space_group_name_H-M   'P 1'
#
loop_
_entity.id
_entity.type
_entity.pdbx_description
1 polymer ?
#
loop_
_entity_poly.entity_id
_entity_poly.type
_entity_poly.pdbx_seq_one_letter_code
_entity_poly.pdbx_strand_id
1 'polypeptide(L)'
;PPPPFFFNAEEGIRAPLWSRGLGDVYKRQGLNPILQDPALAIHPPILYLGYVGSSIIFSSALAATTLKMVSGSWATHIKKWTLVSWIFLTLGILLGSIWAYYELGWGGFWFWDPVENVSLMPWLALTTLLHCILVLEKKSILTSWVIILSIATFTLSMCGTFLVRSGILNSVHTFANDPERGLFILIFLFVLIFISLFIFFFFHKEQQKNLINLFWLSKESAIILNNWFMMYFLSVVLIGTVYPIFLDVISSEKISVGPPFYHKLIIPFLIPFLIAMAIGPQLKWIKSKLESKKILIFLLFISILISYLIVKNFDKNLLVNTILISSAFYLFFITVKDFFTKKFKNISQSIANFSICLIYTSEAADEYRGVDIGGRRNNKKKKE
;
A
#
# COMPACT_ATOMS: atom_id res chain seq x y z
N PRO A 1 42.61 -4.85 16.32
CA PRO A 1 41.27 -4.49 15.97
C PRO A 1 40.34 -5.61 16.44
N PRO A 2 39.19 -5.32 17.04
CA PRO A 2 38.25 -6.34 17.45
C PRO A 2 37.79 -7.12 16.21
N PRO A 3 37.58 -8.45 16.32
CA PRO A 3 37.07 -9.24 15.21
C PRO A 3 35.68 -8.73 14.80
N PRO A 4 35.32 -8.82 13.51
CA PRO A 4 34.04 -8.38 13.05
C PRO A 4 32.91 -9.13 13.78
N PHE A 5 31.83 -8.44 14.07
CA PHE A 5 30.65 -9.02 14.68
C PHE A 5 29.96 -9.95 13.67
N PHE A 6 29.96 -11.24 13.96
CA PHE A 6 29.18 -12.21 13.19
C PHE A 6 27.91 -12.54 13.96
N PHE A 7 26.77 -12.26 13.35
CA PHE A 7 25.47 -12.69 13.83
C PHE A 7 25.09 -13.96 13.11
N ASN A 8 24.94 -15.04 13.83
CA ASN A 8 24.41 -16.27 13.27
C ASN A 8 22.90 -16.28 13.50
N ALA A 9 22.12 -16.26 12.43
CA ALA A 9 20.66 -16.22 12.50
C ALA A 9 20.04 -17.45 13.17
N GLU A 10 20.74 -18.58 13.17
CA GLU A 10 20.28 -19.83 13.78
C GLU A 10 20.51 -19.87 15.30
N GLU A 11 21.49 -19.14 15.81
CA GLU A 11 21.90 -19.19 17.22
C GLU A 11 21.55 -17.93 18.01
N GLY A 12 20.88 -16.96 17.37
CA GLY A 12 20.66 -15.65 17.95
C GLY A 12 21.94 -14.79 17.97
N ILE A 13 21.84 -13.61 18.56
CA ILE A 13 22.96 -12.69 18.67
C ILE A 13 23.94 -13.23 19.71
N ARG A 14 25.13 -13.64 19.29
CA ARG A 14 26.21 -14.01 20.20
C ARG A 14 27.01 -12.76 20.59
N ALA A 15 27.28 -12.62 21.89
CA ALA A 15 28.20 -11.59 22.36
C ALA A 15 29.57 -11.83 21.77
N PRO A 16 30.32 -10.77 21.38
CA PRO A 16 31.68 -10.94 20.88
C PRO A 16 32.56 -11.63 21.90
N LEU A 17 33.51 -12.44 21.44
CA LEU A 17 34.44 -13.22 22.30
C LEU A 17 35.24 -12.40 23.28
N TRP A 18 35.39 -11.10 23.09
CA TRP A 18 36.10 -10.19 24.02
C TRP A 18 35.22 -9.73 25.20
N SER A 19 33.93 -10.00 25.22
CA SER A 19 33.02 -9.65 26.33
C SER A 19 33.09 -10.63 27.52
N ARG A 20 34.25 -11.18 27.82
CA ARG A 20 34.46 -12.24 28.81
C ARG A 20 34.01 -11.94 30.25
N GLY A 21 33.69 -10.70 30.58
CA GLY A 21 33.17 -10.32 31.91
C GLY A 21 31.62 -10.41 32.03
N LEU A 22 30.89 -10.73 30.95
CA LEU A 22 29.45 -10.68 30.90
C LEU A 22 28.77 -12.06 30.74
N GLY A 23 29.42 -13.12 31.27
CA GLY A 23 28.91 -14.49 31.12
C GLY A 23 27.46 -14.70 31.58
N ASP A 24 27.02 -13.96 32.61
CA ASP A 24 25.62 -14.00 33.04
C ASP A 24 24.67 -13.23 32.14
N VAL A 25 25.16 -12.21 31.46
CA VAL A 25 24.36 -11.50 30.42
C VAL A 25 24.21 -12.38 29.21
N TYR A 26 25.21 -13.17 28.83
CA TYR A 26 25.15 -14.11 27.73
C TYR A 26 24.11 -15.21 27.95
N LYS A 27 23.99 -15.73 29.16
CA LYS A 27 22.97 -16.73 29.51
C LYS A 27 21.56 -16.16 29.54
N ARG A 28 21.43 -14.83 29.65
CA ARG A 28 20.16 -14.11 29.65
C ARG A 28 19.84 -13.43 28.31
N GLN A 29 20.71 -13.56 27.33
CA GLN A 29 20.44 -13.02 25.99
C GLN A 29 19.34 -13.85 25.35
N GLY A 30 18.12 -13.38 25.54
CA GLY A 30 16.96 -13.80 24.77
C GLY A 30 17.00 -13.24 23.36
N LEU A 31 15.89 -13.30 22.69
CA LEU A 31 15.65 -12.68 21.39
C LEU A 31 16.12 -11.21 21.39
N ASN A 32 16.63 -10.72 20.24
CA ASN A 32 16.97 -9.30 20.08
C ASN A 32 15.81 -8.41 20.62
N PRO A 33 16.09 -7.36 21.43
CA PRO A 33 15.05 -6.47 21.97
C PRO A 33 14.06 -5.96 20.91
N ILE A 34 14.52 -5.64 19.72
CA ILE A 34 13.69 -5.22 18.58
C ILE A 34 12.66 -6.32 18.21
N LEU A 35 13.02 -7.60 18.37
CA LEU A 35 12.16 -8.73 18.05
C LEU A 35 11.22 -9.14 19.21
N GLN A 36 11.36 -8.54 20.37
CA GLN A 36 10.51 -8.83 21.56
C GLN A 36 9.26 -7.95 21.60
N ASP A 37 9.14 -7.00 20.70
CA ASP A 37 8.01 -6.09 20.67
C ASP A 37 6.69 -6.82 20.32
N PRO A 38 5.61 -6.55 21.08
CA PRO A 38 4.30 -7.18 20.84
C PRO A 38 3.73 -6.90 19.45
N ALA A 39 3.97 -5.71 18.89
CA ALA A 39 3.48 -5.37 17.55
C ALA A 39 4.19 -6.19 16.48
N LEU A 40 5.49 -6.47 16.64
CA LEU A 40 6.22 -7.37 15.75
C LEU A 40 5.69 -8.82 15.84
N ALA A 41 5.23 -9.26 17.01
CA ALA A 41 4.64 -10.59 17.16
C ALA A 41 3.27 -10.70 16.50
N ILE A 42 2.49 -9.61 16.45
CA ILE A 42 1.09 -9.59 15.99
C ILE A 42 0.97 -9.21 14.51
N HIS A 43 1.73 -8.21 14.05
CA HIS A 43 1.59 -7.68 12.69
C HIS A 43 1.87 -8.70 11.58
N PRO A 44 2.96 -9.53 11.60
CA PRO A 44 3.21 -10.46 10.52
C PRO A 44 2.13 -11.52 10.34
N PRO A 45 1.59 -12.18 11.39
CA PRO A 45 0.47 -13.10 11.23
C PRO A 45 -0.77 -12.45 10.61
N ILE A 46 -1.11 -11.22 11.00
CA ILE A 46 -2.24 -10.49 10.44
C ILE A 46 -2.00 -10.17 8.95
N LEU A 47 -0.80 -9.72 8.60
CA LEU A 47 -0.40 -9.45 7.21
C LEU A 47 -0.50 -10.73 6.35
N TYR A 48 -0.01 -11.86 6.87
CA TYR A 48 -0.09 -13.15 6.18
C TYR A 48 -1.52 -13.64 5.97
N LEU A 49 -2.44 -13.38 6.90
CA LEU A 49 -3.86 -13.68 6.69
C LEU A 49 -4.42 -12.92 5.47
N GLY A 50 -3.98 -11.68 5.27
CA GLY A 50 -4.31 -10.92 4.05
C GLY A 50 -3.73 -11.54 2.78
N TYR A 51 -2.47 -11.96 2.80
CA TYR A 51 -1.82 -12.63 1.67
C TYR A 51 -2.48 -13.97 1.34
N VAL A 52 -2.67 -14.83 2.33
CA VAL A 52 -3.32 -16.14 2.15
C VAL A 52 -4.77 -15.97 1.70
N GLY A 53 -5.49 -14.98 2.24
CA GLY A 53 -6.86 -14.66 1.81
C GLY A 53 -6.96 -14.34 0.33
N SER A 54 -5.92 -13.75 -0.28
CA SER A 54 -5.88 -13.46 -1.71
C SER A 54 -5.87 -14.72 -2.60
N SER A 55 -5.44 -15.88 -2.07
CA SER A 55 -5.47 -17.16 -2.79
C SER A 55 -6.90 -17.65 -3.06
N ILE A 56 -7.83 -17.37 -2.16
CA ILE A 56 -9.25 -17.72 -2.34
C ILE A 56 -9.84 -16.91 -3.48
N ILE A 57 -9.49 -15.61 -3.54
CA ILE A 57 -9.94 -14.70 -4.60
C ILE A 57 -9.39 -15.16 -5.94
N PHE A 58 -8.10 -15.45 -5.99
CA PHE A 58 -7.38 -15.95 -7.16
C PHE A 58 -7.99 -17.26 -7.70
N SER A 59 -8.12 -18.27 -6.85
CA SER A 59 -8.65 -19.57 -7.23
C SER A 59 -10.11 -19.49 -7.71
N SER A 60 -10.92 -18.68 -7.02
CA SER A 60 -12.31 -18.44 -7.42
C SER A 60 -12.40 -17.71 -8.76
N ALA A 61 -11.50 -16.73 -9.03
CA ALA A 61 -11.48 -16.02 -10.31
C ALA A 61 -11.09 -16.93 -11.46
N LEU A 62 -10.09 -17.80 -11.30
CA LEU A 62 -9.70 -18.77 -12.32
C LEU A 62 -10.80 -19.80 -12.58
N ALA A 63 -11.42 -20.35 -11.53
CA ALA A 63 -12.53 -21.28 -11.65
C ALA A 63 -13.74 -20.63 -12.35
N ALA A 64 -14.11 -19.40 -11.97
CA ALA A 64 -15.19 -18.66 -12.60
C ALA A 64 -14.90 -18.34 -14.09
N THR A 65 -13.63 -18.10 -14.42
CA THR A 65 -13.21 -17.86 -15.81
C THR A 65 -13.32 -19.11 -16.66
N THR A 66 -12.81 -20.25 -16.17
CA THR A 66 -12.89 -21.54 -16.89
C THR A 66 -14.34 -22.00 -17.09
N LEU A 67 -15.18 -21.81 -16.09
CA LEU A 67 -16.61 -22.16 -16.13
C LEU A 67 -17.48 -21.10 -16.80
N LYS A 68 -16.91 -19.96 -17.24
CA LYS A 68 -17.63 -18.81 -17.84
C LYS A 68 -18.73 -18.24 -16.94
N MET A 69 -18.52 -18.30 -15.62
CA MET A 69 -19.47 -17.88 -14.59
C MET A 69 -19.15 -16.51 -13.98
N VAL A 70 -18.28 -15.72 -14.60
CA VAL A 70 -17.95 -14.37 -14.12
C VAL A 70 -19.16 -13.47 -14.33
N SER A 71 -19.90 -13.21 -13.26
CA SER A 71 -21.19 -12.51 -13.28
C SER A 71 -21.37 -11.62 -12.04
N GLY A 72 -22.43 -10.81 -12.01
CA GLY A 72 -22.77 -9.98 -10.84
C GLY A 72 -23.06 -10.81 -9.57
N SER A 73 -23.66 -12.00 -9.71
CA SER A 73 -23.91 -12.92 -8.60
C SER A 73 -22.60 -13.48 -8.03
N TRP A 74 -21.68 -13.90 -8.88
CA TRP A 74 -20.34 -14.31 -8.46
C TRP A 74 -19.61 -13.16 -7.77
N ALA A 75 -19.71 -11.94 -8.31
CA ALA A 75 -19.10 -10.73 -7.71
C ALA A 75 -19.60 -10.48 -6.27
N THR A 76 -20.88 -10.70 -6.00
CA THR A 76 -21.46 -10.56 -4.64
C THR A 76 -20.84 -11.54 -3.64
N HIS A 77 -20.53 -12.77 -4.06
CA HIS A 77 -19.90 -13.76 -3.20
C HIS A 77 -18.42 -13.45 -2.96
N ILE A 78 -17.66 -13.19 -4.02
CA ILE A 78 -16.23 -12.96 -3.91
C ILE A 78 -15.89 -11.64 -3.21
N LYS A 79 -16.78 -10.64 -3.27
CA LYS A 79 -16.65 -9.37 -2.56
C LYS A 79 -16.37 -9.55 -1.06
N LYS A 80 -17.02 -10.50 -0.41
CA LYS A 80 -16.84 -10.76 1.03
C LYS A 80 -15.42 -11.21 1.33
N TRP A 81 -14.90 -12.16 0.57
CA TRP A 81 -13.53 -12.66 0.72
C TRP A 81 -12.49 -11.59 0.39
N THR A 82 -12.75 -10.81 -0.66
CA THR A 82 -11.89 -9.69 -1.03
C THR A 82 -11.82 -8.63 0.08
N LEU A 83 -12.96 -8.32 0.69
CA LEU A 83 -13.02 -7.38 1.81
C LEU A 83 -12.30 -7.90 3.06
N VAL A 84 -12.47 -9.17 3.40
CA VAL A 84 -11.78 -9.80 4.53
C VAL A 84 -10.26 -9.76 4.32
N SER A 85 -9.79 -10.18 3.15
CA SER A 85 -8.37 -10.13 2.80
C SER A 85 -7.82 -8.70 2.85
N TRP A 86 -8.57 -7.72 2.33
CA TRP A 86 -8.21 -6.30 2.36
C TRP A 86 -8.11 -5.74 3.79
N ILE A 87 -9.03 -6.12 4.68
CA ILE A 87 -9.00 -5.71 6.08
C ILE A 87 -7.74 -6.24 6.78
N PHE A 88 -7.44 -7.54 6.63
CA PHE A 88 -6.26 -8.12 7.25
C PHE A 88 -4.96 -7.51 6.71
N LEU A 89 -4.89 -7.28 5.40
CA LEU A 89 -3.73 -6.65 4.78
C LEU A 89 -3.56 -5.20 5.25
N THR A 90 -4.64 -4.43 5.33
CA THR A 90 -4.63 -3.06 5.86
C THR A 90 -4.18 -3.02 7.31
N LEU A 91 -4.74 -3.87 8.17
CA LEU A 91 -4.36 -3.94 9.58
C LEU A 91 -2.90 -4.38 9.75
N GLY A 92 -2.45 -5.36 8.95
CA GLY A 92 -1.07 -5.81 8.98
C GLY A 92 -0.09 -4.70 8.61
N ILE A 93 -0.36 -3.94 7.54
CA ILE A 93 0.45 -2.80 7.11
C ILE A 93 0.46 -1.71 8.19
N LEU A 94 -0.70 -1.34 8.73
CA LEU A 94 -0.80 -0.30 9.77
C LEU A 94 -0.02 -0.68 11.05
N LEU A 95 -0.17 -1.90 11.52
CA LEU A 95 0.56 -2.36 12.71
C LEU A 95 2.07 -2.41 12.46
N GLY A 96 2.50 -2.80 11.26
CA GLY A 96 3.90 -2.75 10.85
C GLY A 96 4.45 -1.33 10.81
N SER A 97 3.68 -0.38 10.27
CA SER A 97 4.06 1.04 10.24
C SER A 97 4.17 1.64 11.64
N ILE A 98 3.25 1.30 12.55
CA ILE A 98 3.30 1.74 13.96
C ILE A 98 4.55 1.17 14.63
N TRP A 99 4.84 -0.12 14.45
CA TRP A 99 6.04 -0.76 14.98
C TRP A 99 7.32 -0.08 14.45
N ALA A 100 7.41 0.16 13.15
CA ALA A 100 8.56 0.83 12.54
C ALA A 100 8.76 2.25 13.09
N TYR A 101 7.65 2.97 13.37
CA TYR A 101 7.70 4.34 13.89
C TYR A 101 8.40 4.43 15.23
N TYR A 102 8.08 3.57 16.19
CA TYR A 102 8.63 3.69 17.54
C TYR A 102 9.89 2.83 17.77
N GLU A 103 10.03 1.68 17.10
CA GLU A 103 11.18 0.79 17.30
C GLU A 103 12.38 1.15 16.43
N LEU A 104 12.18 1.48 15.17
CA LEU A 104 13.29 1.74 14.25
C LEU A 104 13.80 3.18 14.35
N GLY A 105 13.04 4.08 14.95
CA GLY A 105 13.46 5.46 15.17
C GLY A 105 13.73 6.25 13.89
N TRP A 106 13.13 5.87 12.79
CA TRP A 106 13.29 6.52 11.49
C TRP A 106 12.59 7.88 11.40
N GLY A 107 11.65 8.17 12.31
CA GLY A 107 10.97 9.45 12.43
C GLY A 107 9.68 9.57 11.62
N GLY A 108 9.15 8.48 11.07
CA GLY A 108 7.90 8.46 10.33
C GLY A 108 7.26 7.07 10.31
N PHE A 109 6.09 6.96 9.70
CA PHE A 109 5.32 5.70 9.58
C PHE A 109 5.65 4.90 8.32
N TRP A 110 6.31 5.50 7.31
CA TRP A 110 6.58 4.87 6.02
C TRP A 110 7.89 5.39 5.43
N PHE A 111 8.77 4.49 5.02
CA PHE A 111 10.11 4.84 4.56
C PHE A 111 10.44 4.34 3.16
N TRP A 112 9.48 3.76 2.49
CA TRP A 112 9.70 3.16 1.18
C TRP A 112 10.75 2.04 1.21
N ASP A 113 10.89 1.39 2.37
CA ASP A 113 11.72 0.19 2.46
C ASP A 113 11.19 -0.88 1.49
N PRO A 114 12.09 -1.65 0.82
CA PRO A 114 11.63 -2.65 -0.15
C PRO A 114 10.61 -3.66 0.40
N VAL A 115 10.67 -4.02 1.68
CA VAL A 115 9.71 -4.94 2.29
C VAL A 115 8.37 -4.25 2.59
N GLU A 116 8.39 -2.97 2.97
CA GLU A 116 7.17 -2.16 3.08
C GLU A 116 6.48 -2.06 1.71
N ASN A 117 7.24 -1.72 0.68
CA ASN A 117 6.75 -1.63 -0.70
C ASN A 117 6.10 -2.92 -1.19
N VAL A 118 6.72 -4.07 -0.85
CA VAL A 118 6.23 -5.40 -1.19
C VAL A 118 4.86 -5.68 -0.58
N SER A 119 4.58 -5.17 0.62
CA SER A 119 3.27 -5.30 1.24
C SER A 119 2.22 -4.35 0.64
N LEU A 120 2.65 -3.17 0.21
CA LEU A 120 1.79 -2.16 -0.39
C LEU A 120 1.28 -2.55 -1.78
N MET A 121 2.11 -3.24 -2.59
CA MET A 121 1.72 -3.63 -3.96
C MET A 121 0.44 -4.48 -4.02
N PRO A 122 0.30 -5.62 -3.30
CA PRO A 122 -0.94 -6.39 -3.30
C PRO A 122 -2.11 -5.62 -2.67
N TRP A 123 -1.86 -4.71 -1.73
CA TRP A 123 -2.90 -3.85 -1.15
C TRP A 123 -3.48 -2.88 -2.19
N LEU A 124 -2.65 -2.25 -3.02
CA LEU A 124 -3.08 -1.38 -4.13
C LEU A 124 -3.91 -2.16 -5.17
N ALA A 125 -3.43 -3.35 -5.56
CA ALA A 125 -4.14 -4.23 -6.48
C ALA A 125 -5.50 -4.68 -5.90
N LEU A 126 -5.54 -5.05 -4.62
CA LEU A 126 -6.74 -5.50 -3.93
C LEU A 126 -7.77 -4.38 -3.74
N THR A 127 -7.30 -3.16 -3.47
CA THR A 127 -8.16 -1.97 -3.39
C THR A 127 -8.82 -1.68 -4.75
N THR A 128 -8.03 -1.74 -5.83
CA THR A 128 -8.54 -1.62 -7.20
C THR A 128 -9.54 -2.72 -7.52
N LEU A 129 -9.24 -3.95 -7.13
CA LEU A 129 -10.13 -5.11 -7.31
C LEU A 129 -11.46 -4.93 -6.61
N LEU A 130 -11.48 -4.46 -5.36
CA LEU A 130 -12.73 -4.15 -4.63
C LEU A 130 -13.61 -3.18 -5.40
N HIS A 131 -13.03 -2.12 -5.96
CA HIS A 131 -13.76 -1.15 -6.78
C HIS A 131 -14.31 -1.77 -8.06
N CYS A 132 -13.52 -2.61 -8.75
CA CYS A 132 -13.97 -3.33 -9.94
C CYS A 132 -15.10 -4.33 -9.63
N ILE A 133 -15.02 -5.04 -8.50
CA ILE A 133 -16.06 -5.97 -8.06
C ILE A 133 -17.38 -5.24 -7.79
N LEU A 134 -17.34 -4.04 -7.20
CA LEU A 134 -18.54 -3.22 -6.98
C LEU A 134 -19.22 -2.80 -8.31
N VAL A 135 -18.42 -2.48 -9.33
CA VAL A 135 -18.95 -2.16 -10.66
C VAL A 135 -19.48 -3.42 -11.35
N LEU A 136 -18.77 -4.55 -11.25
CA LEU A 136 -19.22 -5.82 -11.81
C LEU A 136 -20.54 -6.28 -11.18
N GLU A 137 -20.69 -6.16 -9.85
CA GLU A 137 -21.92 -6.49 -9.13
C GLU A 137 -23.13 -5.67 -9.62
N LYS A 138 -22.91 -4.37 -9.89
CA LYS A 138 -24.01 -3.44 -10.23
C LYS A 138 -24.29 -3.32 -11.72
N LYS A 139 -23.29 -3.48 -12.56
CA LYS A 139 -23.36 -3.16 -14.00
C LYS A 139 -22.94 -4.32 -14.90
N SER A 140 -22.35 -5.37 -14.35
CA SER A 140 -21.81 -6.52 -15.11
C SER A 140 -20.78 -6.10 -16.18
N ILE A 141 -19.98 -5.10 -15.89
CA ILE A 141 -18.83 -4.64 -16.71
C ILE A 141 -17.54 -4.79 -15.92
N LEU A 142 -16.39 -4.57 -16.54
CA LEU A 142 -15.04 -4.72 -15.97
C LEU A 142 -14.67 -6.17 -15.59
N THR A 143 -15.22 -7.16 -16.28
CA THR A 143 -14.92 -8.58 -16.04
C THR A 143 -13.42 -8.88 -16.18
N SER A 144 -12.78 -8.39 -17.26
CA SER A 144 -11.34 -8.55 -17.51
C SER A 144 -10.50 -7.94 -16.37
N TRP A 145 -10.86 -6.74 -15.92
CA TRP A 145 -10.18 -6.08 -14.79
C TRP A 145 -10.26 -6.91 -13.52
N VAL A 146 -11.44 -7.45 -13.19
CA VAL A 146 -11.62 -8.27 -11.97
C VAL A 146 -10.76 -9.52 -12.03
N ILE A 147 -10.68 -10.21 -13.17
CA ILE A 147 -9.89 -11.43 -13.31
C ILE A 147 -8.39 -11.11 -13.22
N ILE A 148 -7.92 -10.12 -14.00
CA ILE A 148 -6.51 -9.73 -14.02
C ILE A 148 -6.05 -9.25 -12.65
N LEU A 149 -6.84 -8.43 -11.96
CA LEU A 149 -6.50 -7.94 -10.62
C LEU A 149 -6.55 -9.04 -9.55
N SER A 150 -7.43 -10.03 -9.70
CA SER A 150 -7.43 -11.21 -8.82
C SER A 150 -6.16 -12.02 -8.98
N ILE A 151 -5.68 -12.21 -10.21
CA ILE A 151 -4.40 -12.85 -10.51
C ILE A 151 -3.26 -12.00 -9.95
N ALA A 152 -3.24 -10.69 -10.25
CA ALA A 152 -2.19 -9.77 -9.83
C ALA A 152 -2.06 -9.69 -8.30
N THR A 153 -3.16 -9.64 -7.56
CA THR A 153 -3.14 -9.54 -6.10
C THR A 153 -2.43 -10.73 -5.47
N PHE A 154 -2.75 -11.95 -5.89
CA PHE A 154 -2.11 -13.15 -5.34
C PHE A 154 -0.67 -13.29 -5.83
N THR A 155 -0.39 -13.04 -7.09
CA THR A 155 0.97 -13.11 -7.64
C THR A 155 1.90 -12.08 -7.01
N LEU A 156 1.43 -10.87 -6.71
CA LEU A 156 2.18 -9.85 -5.98
C LEU A 156 2.43 -10.25 -4.52
N SER A 157 1.47 -10.89 -3.85
CA SER A 157 1.66 -11.43 -2.49
C SER A 157 2.73 -12.52 -2.48
N MET A 158 2.73 -13.41 -3.47
CA MET A 158 3.76 -14.46 -3.64
C MET A 158 5.12 -13.87 -4.04
N CYS A 159 5.13 -12.86 -4.91
CA CYS A 159 6.35 -12.12 -5.26
C CYS A 159 6.96 -11.47 -4.00
N GLY A 160 6.14 -10.90 -3.14
CA GLY A 160 6.56 -10.37 -1.85
C GLY A 160 7.23 -11.44 -0.97
N THR A 161 6.59 -12.58 -0.85
CA THR A 161 7.16 -13.71 -0.09
C THR A 161 8.50 -14.17 -0.67
N PHE A 162 8.61 -14.23 -2.00
CA PHE A 162 9.85 -14.51 -2.70
C PHE A 162 10.94 -13.49 -2.37
N LEU A 163 10.66 -12.20 -2.52
CA LEU A 163 11.63 -11.13 -2.31
C LEU A 163 12.18 -11.11 -0.88
N VAL A 164 11.31 -11.29 0.12
CA VAL A 164 11.72 -11.34 1.53
C VAL A 164 12.56 -12.60 1.82
N ARG A 165 12.23 -13.75 1.21
CA ARG A 165 12.88 -15.03 1.51
C ARG A 165 14.17 -15.27 0.73
N SER A 166 14.29 -14.72 -0.46
CA SER A 166 15.43 -14.94 -1.36
C SER A 166 16.75 -14.37 -0.84
N GLY A 167 16.72 -13.44 0.10
CA GLY A 167 17.92 -12.74 0.56
C GLY A 167 18.48 -11.70 -0.43
N ILE A 168 17.75 -11.43 -1.52
CA ILE A 168 18.17 -10.44 -2.53
C ILE A 168 17.98 -9.01 -2.03
N LEU A 169 16.99 -8.79 -1.15
CA LEU A 169 16.70 -7.46 -0.61
C LEU A 169 17.59 -7.13 0.57
N ASN A 170 18.22 -5.95 0.52
CA ASN A 170 18.81 -5.30 1.69
C ASN A 170 17.73 -4.53 2.44
N SER A 171 17.13 -5.15 3.44
CA SER A 171 16.12 -4.53 4.29
C SER A 171 16.32 -4.96 5.75
N VAL A 172 15.97 -4.09 6.68
CA VAL A 172 15.96 -4.41 8.12
C VAL A 172 14.92 -5.47 8.49
N HIS A 173 13.98 -5.77 7.59
CA HIS A 173 12.93 -6.77 7.76
C HIS A 173 13.33 -8.17 7.23
N THR A 174 14.52 -8.35 6.66
CA THR A 174 14.97 -9.65 6.12
C THR A 174 15.69 -10.45 7.19
N PHE A 175 14.96 -11.02 8.15
CA PHE A 175 15.53 -11.76 9.28
C PHE A 175 15.88 -13.22 8.98
N ALA A 176 15.30 -13.82 7.94
CA ALA A 176 15.47 -15.25 7.66
C ALA A 176 15.61 -15.47 6.15
N ASN A 177 16.84 -15.25 5.67
CA ASN A 177 17.20 -15.49 4.28
C ASN A 177 17.38 -17.00 4.03
N ASP A 178 16.73 -17.52 3.00
CA ASP A 178 16.82 -18.89 2.57
C ASP A 178 16.75 -18.92 1.03
N PRO A 179 17.92 -18.82 0.35
CA PRO A 179 17.97 -18.76 -1.12
C PRO A 179 17.40 -19.98 -1.82
N GLU A 180 17.52 -21.19 -1.23
CA GLU A 180 17.00 -22.41 -1.83
C GLU A 180 15.46 -22.40 -1.86
N ARG A 181 14.83 -22.03 -0.74
CA ARG A 181 13.38 -21.85 -0.69
C ARG A 181 12.93 -20.66 -1.54
N GLY A 182 13.75 -19.61 -1.62
CA GLY A 182 13.53 -18.47 -2.52
C GLY A 182 13.43 -18.93 -3.98
N LEU A 183 14.36 -19.74 -4.46
CA LEU A 183 14.34 -20.29 -5.81
C LEU A 183 13.10 -21.16 -6.08
N PHE A 184 12.71 -22.00 -5.11
CA PHE A 184 11.48 -22.79 -5.22
C PHE A 184 10.25 -21.91 -5.39
N ILE A 185 10.12 -20.83 -4.58
CA ILE A 185 9.01 -19.88 -4.66
C ILE A 185 9.01 -19.16 -6.01
N LEU A 186 10.18 -18.80 -6.54
CA LEU A 186 10.30 -18.14 -7.84
C LEU A 186 9.81 -19.04 -8.98
N ILE A 187 10.20 -20.31 -9.00
CA ILE A 187 9.76 -21.29 -10.00
C ILE A 187 8.24 -21.48 -9.88
N PHE A 188 7.74 -21.65 -8.67
CA PHE A 188 6.31 -21.77 -8.41
C PHE A 188 5.54 -20.54 -8.91
N LEU A 189 6.04 -19.34 -8.62
CA LEU A 189 5.44 -18.06 -9.05
C LEU A 189 5.39 -17.96 -10.59
N PHE A 190 6.46 -18.36 -11.27
CA PHE A 190 6.52 -18.36 -12.74
C PHE A 190 5.46 -19.31 -13.34
N VAL A 191 5.39 -20.55 -12.84
CA VAL A 191 4.39 -21.54 -13.28
C VAL A 191 2.97 -21.04 -13.01
N LEU A 192 2.73 -20.46 -11.83
CA LEU A 192 1.43 -19.93 -11.45
C LEU A 192 0.99 -18.79 -12.36
N ILE A 193 1.88 -17.82 -12.66
CA ILE A 193 1.61 -16.72 -13.59
C ILE A 193 1.30 -17.27 -14.98
N PHE A 194 2.12 -18.20 -15.47
CA PHE A 194 1.96 -18.79 -16.80
C PHE A 194 0.59 -19.49 -16.94
N ILE A 195 0.24 -20.35 -15.99
CA ILE A 195 -1.04 -21.07 -16.00
C ILE A 195 -2.21 -20.08 -15.91
N SER A 196 -2.10 -19.06 -15.05
CA SER A 196 -3.17 -18.07 -14.86
C SER A 196 -3.42 -17.23 -16.11
N LEU A 197 -2.34 -16.78 -16.76
CA LEU A 197 -2.45 -16.04 -18.01
C LEU A 197 -2.97 -16.93 -19.16
N PHE A 198 -2.53 -18.20 -19.21
CA PHE A 198 -3.05 -19.17 -20.15
C PHE A 198 -4.56 -19.33 -19.99
N ILE A 199 -5.05 -19.54 -18.77
CA ILE A 199 -6.49 -19.63 -18.48
C ILE A 199 -7.20 -18.34 -18.88
N PHE A 200 -6.65 -17.19 -18.57
CA PHE A 200 -7.23 -15.92 -18.94
C PHE A 200 -7.37 -15.77 -20.46
N PHE A 201 -6.31 -15.98 -21.22
CA PHE A 201 -6.34 -15.78 -22.68
C PHE A 201 -7.22 -16.80 -23.43
N PHE A 202 -7.26 -18.05 -22.98
CA PHE A 202 -8.01 -19.10 -23.68
C PHE A 202 -9.49 -19.19 -23.26
N PHE A 203 -9.81 -18.91 -22.00
CA PHE A 203 -11.17 -19.11 -21.49
C PHE A 203 -11.96 -17.82 -21.29
N HIS A 204 -11.28 -16.68 -21.10
CA HIS A 204 -11.98 -15.42 -20.93
C HIS A 204 -12.47 -14.88 -22.26
N LYS A 205 -13.78 -14.68 -22.34
CA LYS A 205 -14.42 -13.93 -23.44
C LYS A 205 -15.11 -12.72 -22.82
N GLU A 206 -14.68 -11.55 -23.24
CA GLU A 206 -15.36 -10.32 -22.83
C GLU A 206 -16.80 -10.34 -23.34
N GLN A 207 -17.76 -10.24 -22.42
CA GLN A 207 -19.15 -10.10 -22.82
C GLN A 207 -19.32 -8.72 -23.48
N GLN A 208 -19.43 -8.68 -24.79
CA GLN A 208 -19.85 -7.49 -25.51
C GLN A 208 -21.27 -7.11 -25.08
N LYS A 209 -21.41 -6.49 -23.94
CA LYS A 209 -22.62 -5.74 -23.63
C LYS A 209 -22.47 -4.38 -24.30
N ASN A 210 -23.47 -4.03 -25.09
CA ASN A 210 -23.64 -2.76 -25.80
C ASN A 210 -22.92 -1.63 -25.07
N LEU A 211 -22.11 -0.85 -25.79
CA LEU A 211 -21.37 0.31 -25.32
C LEU A 211 -22.26 1.12 -24.38
N ILE A 212 -22.11 0.89 -23.09
CA ILE A 212 -22.76 1.70 -22.08
C ILE A 212 -22.14 3.07 -22.26
N ASN A 213 -22.95 4.06 -22.66
CA ASN A 213 -22.51 5.44 -22.70
C ASN A 213 -22.02 5.85 -21.31
N LEU A 214 -20.74 5.72 -21.08
CA LEU A 214 -20.09 6.17 -19.86
C LEU A 214 -20.15 7.69 -19.82
N PHE A 215 -21.00 8.22 -18.96
CA PHE A 215 -21.02 9.64 -18.72
C PHE A 215 -19.81 10.04 -17.83
N TRP A 216 -19.11 11.08 -18.22
CA TRP A 216 -17.96 11.59 -17.47
C TRP A 216 -18.25 11.86 -15.99
N LEU A 217 -19.45 12.38 -15.67
CA LEU A 217 -19.95 12.61 -14.33
C LEU A 217 -20.83 11.44 -13.88
N SER A 218 -20.19 10.28 -13.68
CA SER A 218 -20.86 9.09 -13.15
C SER A 218 -19.97 8.41 -12.11
N LYS A 219 -20.58 7.59 -11.25
CA LYS A 219 -19.84 6.83 -10.25
C LYS A 219 -18.93 5.80 -10.90
N GLU A 220 -19.33 5.23 -12.02
CA GLU A 220 -18.55 4.29 -12.81
C GLU A 220 -17.26 4.94 -13.32
N SER A 221 -17.36 6.13 -13.90
CA SER A 221 -16.18 6.86 -14.41
C SER A 221 -15.24 7.27 -13.28
N ALA A 222 -15.77 7.67 -12.12
CA ALA A 222 -14.95 7.97 -10.95
C ALA A 222 -14.19 6.74 -10.44
N ILE A 223 -14.81 5.55 -10.47
CA ILE A 223 -14.16 4.29 -10.08
C ILE A 223 -13.07 3.92 -11.09
N ILE A 224 -13.33 4.06 -12.39
CA ILE A 224 -12.32 3.79 -13.43
C ILE A 224 -11.14 4.76 -13.28
N LEU A 225 -11.39 6.03 -13.04
CA LEU A 225 -10.34 7.01 -12.79
C LEU A 225 -9.51 6.65 -11.56
N ASN A 226 -10.17 6.25 -10.46
CA ASN A 226 -9.50 5.75 -9.26
C ASN A 226 -8.61 4.53 -9.57
N ASN A 227 -9.10 3.58 -10.39
CA ASN A 227 -8.33 2.42 -10.79
C ASN A 227 -7.05 2.81 -11.55
N TRP A 228 -7.10 3.81 -12.42
CA TRP A 228 -5.94 4.33 -13.12
C TRP A 228 -4.89 4.92 -12.17
N PHE A 229 -5.30 5.70 -11.18
CA PHE A 229 -4.39 6.22 -10.16
C PHE A 229 -3.74 5.10 -9.35
N MET A 230 -4.54 4.12 -8.88
CA MET A 230 -4.03 2.99 -8.11
C MET A 230 -3.04 2.14 -8.91
N MET A 231 -3.33 1.89 -10.19
CA MET A 231 -2.39 1.15 -11.06
C MET A 231 -1.13 1.95 -11.36
N TYR A 232 -1.23 3.27 -11.47
CA TYR A 232 -0.07 4.13 -11.59
C TYR A 232 0.82 4.04 -10.33
N PHE A 233 0.24 4.18 -9.15
CA PHE A 233 0.99 4.04 -7.89
C PHE A 233 1.61 2.66 -7.76
N LEU A 234 0.87 1.60 -8.07
CA LEU A 234 1.40 0.25 -8.11
C LEU A 234 2.62 0.13 -9.04
N SER A 235 2.55 0.70 -10.23
CA SER A 235 3.65 0.67 -11.21
C SER A 235 4.88 1.42 -10.71
N VAL A 236 4.70 2.58 -10.09
CA VAL A 236 5.81 3.35 -9.48
C VAL A 236 6.48 2.55 -8.37
N VAL A 237 5.69 1.95 -7.47
CA VAL A 237 6.22 1.16 -6.35
C VAL A 237 6.92 -0.10 -6.87
N LEU A 238 6.32 -0.80 -7.83
CA LEU A 238 6.90 -2.00 -8.43
C LEU A 238 8.24 -1.70 -9.12
N ILE A 239 8.29 -0.67 -9.96
CA ILE A 239 9.51 -0.29 -10.68
C ILE A 239 10.59 0.14 -9.67
N GLY A 240 10.25 1.02 -8.72
CA GLY A 240 11.22 1.50 -7.72
C GLY A 240 11.77 0.39 -6.82
N THR A 241 11.02 -0.69 -6.62
CA THR A 241 11.44 -1.83 -5.79
C THR A 241 12.23 -2.87 -6.58
N VAL A 242 11.79 -3.18 -7.82
CA VAL A 242 12.39 -4.25 -8.63
C VAL A 242 13.60 -3.77 -9.44
N TYR A 243 13.60 -2.51 -9.87
CA TYR A 243 14.68 -1.95 -10.70
C TYR A 243 16.07 -2.04 -10.08
N PRO A 244 16.29 -1.71 -8.78
CA PRO A 244 17.58 -1.89 -8.12
C PRO A 244 18.06 -3.33 -8.14
N ILE A 245 17.17 -4.29 -7.92
CA ILE A 245 17.47 -5.73 -7.95
C ILE A 245 17.92 -6.16 -9.35
N PHE A 246 17.20 -5.69 -10.37
CA PHE A 246 17.52 -5.99 -11.76
C PHE A 246 18.91 -5.47 -12.16
N LEU A 247 19.26 -4.26 -11.73
CA LEU A 247 20.59 -3.68 -11.98
C LEU A 247 21.70 -4.42 -11.25
N ASP A 248 21.51 -4.79 -9.99
CA ASP A 248 22.50 -5.55 -9.21
C ASP A 248 22.83 -6.89 -9.88
N VAL A 249 21.84 -7.56 -10.46
CA VAL A 249 22.01 -8.83 -11.17
C VAL A 249 22.74 -8.66 -12.53
N ILE A 250 22.47 -7.58 -13.28
CA ILE A 250 23.03 -7.44 -14.66
C ILE A 250 24.34 -6.69 -14.66
N SER A 251 24.47 -5.60 -13.91
CA SER A 251 25.62 -4.70 -13.95
C SER A 251 26.48 -4.75 -12.69
N SER A 252 26.06 -5.49 -11.65
CA SER A 252 26.67 -5.48 -10.32
C SER A 252 26.72 -4.09 -9.68
N GLU A 253 25.94 -3.14 -10.20
CA GLU A 253 25.82 -1.80 -9.64
C GLU A 253 24.78 -1.80 -8.53
N LYS A 254 25.18 -1.41 -7.33
CA LYS A 254 24.27 -1.28 -6.19
C LYS A 254 23.67 0.11 -6.15
N ILE A 255 22.43 0.23 -6.63
CA ILE A 255 21.65 1.47 -6.54
C ILE A 255 20.60 1.30 -5.45
N SER A 256 20.44 2.33 -4.63
CA SER A 256 19.36 2.44 -3.65
C SER A 256 18.31 3.45 -4.11
N VAL A 257 17.05 3.02 -4.17
CA VAL A 257 15.91 3.88 -4.48
C VAL A 257 15.21 4.23 -3.17
N GLY A 258 15.27 5.51 -2.82
CA GLY A 258 14.73 6.02 -1.54
C GLY A 258 13.52 6.95 -1.71
N PRO A 259 13.04 7.56 -0.61
CA PRO A 259 11.87 8.43 -0.56
C PRO A 259 11.80 9.51 -1.64
N PRO A 260 12.89 10.20 -2.01
CA PRO A 260 12.82 11.26 -3.03
C PRO A 260 12.31 10.80 -4.39
N PHE A 261 12.60 9.55 -4.79
CA PHE A 261 12.09 8.97 -6.03
C PHE A 261 10.57 8.81 -5.99
N TYR A 262 10.07 8.19 -4.91
CA TYR A 262 8.64 7.93 -4.75
C TYR A 262 7.86 9.22 -4.60
N HIS A 263 8.33 10.16 -3.78
CA HIS A 263 7.68 11.46 -3.57
C HIS A 263 7.57 12.26 -4.87
N LYS A 264 8.64 12.30 -5.67
CA LYS A 264 8.62 13.02 -6.95
C LYS A 264 7.60 12.48 -7.95
N LEU A 265 7.37 11.15 -7.94
CA LEU A 265 6.44 10.51 -8.87
C LEU A 265 5.02 10.41 -8.32
N ILE A 266 4.84 10.18 -7.03
CA ILE A 266 3.53 9.94 -6.42
C ILE A 266 2.81 11.24 -6.09
N ILE A 267 3.47 12.23 -5.46
CA ILE A 267 2.83 13.44 -4.96
C ILE A 267 2.04 14.21 -6.02
N PRO A 268 2.55 14.45 -7.25
CA PRO A 268 1.78 15.17 -8.26
C PRO A 268 0.46 14.49 -8.64
N PHE A 269 0.41 13.16 -8.60
CA PHE A 269 -0.79 12.37 -8.92
C PHE A 269 -1.66 12.11 -7.68
N LEU A 270 -1.09 12.19 -6.48
CA LEU A 270 -1.82 12.05 -5.23
C LEU A 270 -2.83 13.20 -5.03
N ILE A 271 -2.46 14.43 -5.40
CA ILE A 271 -3.34 15.60 -5.28
C ILE A 271 -4.66 15.39 -6.06
N PRO A 272 -4.65 15.17 -7.39
CA PRO A 272 -5.89 14.93 -8.14
C PRO A 272 -6.60 13.64 -7.69
N PHE A 273 -5.88 12.63 -7.22
CA PHE A 273 -6.46 11.41 -6.65
C PHE A 273 -7.28 11.70 -5.38
N LEU A 274 -6.76 12.46 -4.42
CA LEU A 274 -7.49 12.84 -3.20
C LEU A 274 -8.73 13.66 -3.52
N ILE A 275 -8.65 14.57 -4.50
CA ILE A 275 -9.80 15.34 -4.97
C ILE A 275 -10.86 14.42 -5.61
N ALA A 276 -10.42 13.47 -6.44
CA ALA A 276 -11.31 12.49 -7.06
C ALA A 276 -11.98 11.59 -5.99
N MET A 277 -11.26 11.18 -4.95
CA MET A 277 -11.79 10.45 -3.80
C MET A 277 -12.84 11.25 -3.03
N ALA A 278 -12.66 12.57 -2.89
CA ALA A 278 -13.62 13.45 -2.23
C ALA A 278 -14.93 13.58 -3.04
N ILE A 279 -14.83 13.67 -4.36
CA ILE A 279 -15.97 13.89 -5.26
C ILE A 279 -16.68 12.59 -5.63
N GLY A 280 -15.94 11.49 -5.85
CA GLY A 280 -16.45 10.20 -6.35
C GLY A 280 -17.67 9.68 -5.57
N PRO A 281 -17.66 9.63 -4.23
CA PRO A 281 -18.79 9.19 -3.42
C PRO A 281 -20.07 10.04 -3.56
N GLN A 282 -19.94 11.27 -4.03
CA GLN A 282 -21.08 12.17 -4.28
C GLN A 282 -21.81 11.87 -5.58
N LEU A 283 -21.18 11.13 -6.49
CA LEU A 283 -21.73 10.81 -7.79
C LEU A 283 -22.75 9.67 -7.71
N LYS A 284 -23.77 9.74 -8.57
CA LYS A 284 -24.77 8.69 -8.76
C LYS A 284 -24.36 7.75 -9.89
N TRP A 285 -24.92 6.54 -9.90
CA TRP A 285 -24.75 5.59 -11.00
C TRP A 285 -25.41 6.14 -12.27
N ILE A 286 -24.80 5.90 -13.44
CA ILE A 286 -25.21 6.28 -14.79
C ILE A 286 -24.97 7.77 -15.08
N LYS A 287 -25.69 8.68 -14.46
CA LYS A 287 -25.56 10.12 -14.68
C LYS A 287 -25.83 10.87 -13.37
N SER A 288 -24.95 11.76 -13.01
CA SER A 288 -25.15 12.59 -11.85
C SER A 288 -25.08 14.08 -12.16
N LYS A 289 -25.87 14.86 -11.40
CA LYS A 289 -25.63 16.27 -11.21
C LYS A 289 -25.02 16.42 -9.80
N LEU A 290 -23.95 17.15 -9.66
CA LEU A 290 -23.35 17.45 -8.35
C LEU A 290 -24.39 18.27 -7.54
N GLU A 291 -24.93 17.61 -6.53
CA GLU A 291 -25.81 18.27 -5.56
C GLU A 291 -24.92 19.09 -4.62
N SER A 292 -25.38 20.26 -4.22
CA SER A 292 -24.66 21.13 -3.24
C SER A 292 -23.29 21.68 -3.70
N LYS A 293 -23.15 22.08 -4.97
CA LYS A 293 -21.91 22.70 -5.49
C LYS A 293 -21.38 23.82 -4.60
N LYS A 294 -22.26 24.64 -4.01
CA LYS A 294 -21.88 25.74 -3.12
C LYS A 294 -21.12 25.26 -1.87
N ILE A 295 -21.59 24.15 -1.26
CA ILE A 295 -20.94 23.58 -0.08
C ILE A 295 -19.59 22.96 -0.46
N LEU A 296 -19.48 22.29 -1.59
CA LEU A 296 -18.22 21.72 -2.06
C LEU A 296 -17.16 22.79 -2.30
N ILE A 297 -17.54 23.90 -2.94
CA ILE A 297 -16.66 25.06 -3.16
C ILE A 297 -16.27 25.73 -1.83
N PHE A 298 -17.20 25.87 -0.92
CA PHE A 298 -16.95 26.45 0.41
C PHE A 298 -15.95 25.59 1.22
N LEU A 299 -16.13 24.27 1.24
CA LEU A 299 -15.21 23.36 1.92
C LEU A 299 -13.82 23.37 1.29
N LEU A 300 -13.73 23.48 -0.05
CA LEU A 300 -12.46 23.63 -0.74
C LEU A 300 -11.74 24.91 -0.31
N PHE A 301 -12.46 26.04 -0.26
CA PHE A 301 -11.89 27.32 0.18
C PHE A 301 -11.37 27.24 1.62
N ILE A 302 -12.15 26.69 2.54
CA ILE A 302 -11.73 26.48 3.95
C ILE A 302 -10.48 25.59 4.00
N SER A 303 -10.43 24.51 3.22
CA SER A 303 -9.29 23.60 3.19
C SER A 303 -8.02 24.34 2.75
N ILE A 304 -8.10 25.18 1.72
CA ILE A 304 -6.98 25.98 1.23
C ILE A 304 -6.54 26.99 2.29
N LEU A 305 -7.49 27.70 2.93
CA LEU A 305 -7.19 28.69 3.94
C LEU A 305 -6.47 28.08 5.15
N ILE A 306 -6.98 26.98 5.68
CA ILE A 306 -6.38 26.30 6.84
C ILE A 306 -4.98 25.80 6.47
N SER A 307 -4.82 25.16 5.31
CA SER A 307 -3.53 24.64 4.84
C SER A 307 -2.52 25.76 4.68
N TYR A 308 -2.90 26.87 4.09
CA TYR A 308 -2.04 28.04 3.94
C TYR A 308 -1.60 28.61 5.31
N LEU A 309 -2.52 28.72 6.28
CA LEU A 309 -2.20 29.20 7.62
C LEU A 309 -1.22 28.27 8.36
N ILE A 310 -1.31 26.98 8.14
CA ILE A 310 -0.38 26.00 8.71
C ILE A 310 0.99 26.11 8.04
N VAL A 311 1.04 26.08 6.72
CA VAL A 311 2.28 25.96 5.96
C VAL A 311 3.11 27.23 5.92
N LYS A 312 2.46 28.42 5.94
CA LYS A 312 3.14 29.73 5.78
C LYS A 312 4.31 29.96 6.75
N ASN A 313 4.27 29.35 7.94
CA ASN A 313 5.28 29.55 8.99
C ASN A 313 6.41 28.50 8.97
N PHE A 314 6.27 27.46 8.16
CA PHE A 314 7.13 26.28 8.26
C PHE A 314 7.94 25.96 7.01
N ASP A 315 7.63 26.50 5.82
CA ASP A 315 8.15 25.88 4.59
C ASP A 315 8.67 26.80 3.50
N LYS A 316 9.69 26.27 2.78
CA LYS A 316 10.26 26.90 1.56
C LYS A 316 9.40 26.64 0.31
N ASN A 317 8.64 25.53 0.26
CA ASN A 317 7.78 25.14 -0.87
C ASN A 317 6.30 25.41 -0.60
N LEU A 318 6.01 26.64 -0.17
CA LEU A 318 4.67 27.05 0.27
C LEU A 318 3.54 26.59 -0.65
N LEU A 319 3.69 26.71 -1.96
CA LEU A 319 2.61 26.43 -2.92
C LEU A 319 2.28 24.94 -3.00
N VAL A 320 3.29 24.09 -3.21
CA VAL A 320 3.09 22.65 -3.39
C VAL A 320 2.50 22.03 -2.12
N ASN A 321 3.07 22.38 -0.97
CA ASN A 321 2.63 21.82 0.31
C ASN A 321 1.26 22.34 0.73
N THR A 322 0.94 23.60 0.44
CA THR A 322 -0.44 24.10 0.63
C THR A 322 -1.44 23.33 -0.22
N ILE A 323 -1.15 23.05 -1.48
CA ILE A 323 -2.06 22.29 -2.36
C ILE A 323 -2.20 20.83 -1.88
N LEU A 324 -1.12 20.17 -1.51
CA LEU A 324 -1.14 18.79 -1.02
C LEU A 324 -1.98 18.67 0.26
N ILE A 325 -1.67 19.47 1.27
CA ILE A 325 -2.38 19.46 2.55
C ILE A 325 -3.83 19.88 2.37
N SER A 326 -4.12 20.86 1.49
CA SER A 326 -5.50 21.27 1.21
C SER A 326 -6.33 20.16 0.56
N SER A 327 -5.73 19.32 -0.30
CA SER A 327 -6.44 18.18 -0.89
C SER A 327 -6.81 17.13 0.16
N ALA A 328 -5.95 16.90 1.16
CA ALA A 328 -6.22 16.01 2.28
C ALA A 328 -7.32 16.57 3.21
N PHE A 329 -7.23 17.84 3.59
CA PHE A 329 -8.31 18.50 4.37
C PHE A 329 -9.63 18.54 3.62
N TYR A 330 -9.61 18.75 2.31
CA TYR A 330 -10.81 18.72 1.49
C TYR A 330 -11.50 17.35 1.55
N LEU A 331 -10.74 16.28 1.38
CA LEU A 331 -11.27 14.92 1.53
C LEU A 331 -11.81 14.69 2.94
N PHE A 332 -11.10 15.14 3.97
CA PHE A 332 -11.53 15.04 5.36
C PHE A 332 -12.87 15.75 5.60
N PHE A 333 -13.00 17.02 5.25
CA PHE A 333 -14.22 17.78 5.47
C PHE A 333 -15.43 17.23 4.70
N ILE A 334 -15.22 16.76 3.46
CA ILE A 334 -16.29 16.11 2.70
C ILE A 334 -16.71 14.81 3.37
N THR A 335 -15.75 14.03 3.87
CA THR A 335 -16.05 12.77 4.56
C THR A 335 -16.83 12.99 5.83
N VAL A 336 -16.44 13.98 6.64
CA VAL A 336 -17.14 14.41 7.85
C VAL A 336 -18.56 14.88 7.52
N LYS A 337 -18.71 15.76 6.52
CA LYS A 337 -20.02 16.19 6.03
C LYS A 337 -20.90 15.00 5.65
N ASP A 338 -20.37 14.05 4.89
CA ASP A 338 -21.11 12.87 4.44
C ASP A 338 -21.53 11.96 5.59
N PHE A 339 -20.66 11.78 6.57
CA PHE A 339 -20.94 11.03 7.79
C PHE A 339 -22.18 11.59 8.51
N PHE A 340 -22.24 12.91 8.71
CA PHE A 340 -23.37 13.56 9.39
C PHE A 340 -24.64 13.64 8.51
N THR A 341 -24.49 13.80 7.20
CA THR A 341 -25.65 14.00 6.31
C THR A 341 -26.36 12.71 5.95
N LYS A 342 -25.63 11.62 5.77
CA LYS A 342 -26.16 10.32 5.27
C LYS A 342 -26.66 9.38 6.39
N LYS A 343 -26.83 9.87 7.63
CA LYS A 343 -27.38 9.12 8.79
C LYS A 343 -26.93 7.64 8.79
N PHE A 344 -25.63 7.40 8.95
CA PHE A 344 -25.04 6.08 9.11
C PHE A 344 -25.24 5.05 7.96
N LYS A 345 -25.88 5.41 6.85
CA LYS A 345 -26.12 4.47 5.73
C LYS A 345 -24.83 3.99 5.03
N ASN A 346 -23.74 4.73 5.13
CA ASN A 346 -22.47 4.44 4.47
C ASN A 346 -21.25 4.58 5.42
N ILE A 347 -21.38 4.12 6.66
CA ILE A 347 -20.33 4.20 7.68
C ILE A 347 -19.00 3.62 7.17
N SER A 348 -19.03 2.44 6.56
CA SER A 348 -17.81 1.75 6.06
C SER A 348 -17.03 2.61 5.07
N GLN A 349 -17.71 3.29 4.15
CA GLN A 349 -17.06 4.18 3.18
C GLN A 349 -16.49 5.43 3.83
N SER A 350 -17.20 5.99 4.80
CA SER A 350 -16.74 7.18 5.54
C SER A 350 -15.52 6.85 6.41
N ILE A 351 -15.51 5.69 7.07
CA ILE A 351 -14.36 5.21 7.85
C ILE A 351 -13.16 4.98 6.95
N ALA A 352 -13.32 4.33 5.79
CA ALA A 352 -12.22 4.11 4.86
C ALA A 352 -11.60 5.43 4.36
N ASN A 353 -12.43 6.38 3.96
CA ASN A 353 -11.96 7.70 3.53
C ASN A 353 -11.28 8.47 4.67
N PHE A 354 -11.81 8.36 5.89
CA PHE A 354 -11.25 9.01 7.09
C PHE A 354 -9.87 8.43 7.44
N SER A 355 -9.72 7.10 7.38
CA SER A 355 -8.45 6.43 7.62
C SER A 355 -7.37 6.86 6.63
N ILE A 356 -7.71 6.94 5.34
CA ILE A 356 -6.79 7.42 4.30
C ILE A 356 -6.37 8.87 4.58
N CYS A 357 -7.32 9.74 4.93
CA CYS A 357 -7.02 11.13 5.31
C CYS A 357 -6.04 11.22 6.47
N LEU A 358 -6.24 10.43 7.53
CA LEU A 358 -5.38 10.45 8.71
C LEU A 358 -3.97 9.98 8.39
N ILE A 359 -3.83 8.91 7.60
CA ILE A 359 -2.52 8.38 7.21
C ILE A 359 -1.74 9.44 6.43
N TYR A 360 -2.32 10.04 5.41
CA TYR A 360 -1.63 11.02 4.57
C TYR A 360 -1.37 12.36 5.29
N THR A 361 -2.23 12.78 6.23
CA THR A 361 -1.95 13.99 7.01
C THR A 361 -0.88 13.76 8.06
N SER A 362 -0.78 12.58 8.65
CA SER A 362 0.29 12.23 9.57
C SER A 362 1.64 12.10 8.86
N GLU A 363 1.67 11.45 7.70
CA GLU A 363 2.88 11.28 6.88
C GLU A 363 3.44 12.64 6.42
N ALA A 364 2.59 13.53 5.93
CA ALA A 364 2.99 14.89 5.59
C ALA A 364 3.51 15.68 6.79
N ALA A 365 2.95 15.48 8.00
CA ALA A 365 3.42 16.15 9.22
C ALA A 365 4.75 15.58 9.74
N ASP A 366 5.00 14.28 9.55
CA ASP A 366 6.23 13.62 10.01
C ASP A 366 7.40 13.88 9.07
N GLU A 367 7.17 14.02 7.78
CA GLU A 367 8.19 14.47 6.81
C GLU A 367 8.74 15.85 7.19
N TYR A 368 7.89 16.72 7.74
CA TYR A 368 8.29 18.02 8.30
C TYR A 368 9.19 17.91 9.52
N ARG A 369 8.91 17.00 10.45
CA ARG A 369 9.75 16.79 11.66
C ARG A 369 11.06 16.10 11.33
N GLY A 370 11.10 15.18 10.39
CA GLY A 370 12.29 14.44 9.98
C GLY A 370 13.39 15.32 9.39
N VAL A 371 13.02 16.31 8.58
CA VAL A 371 13.95 17.29 7.99
C VAL A 371 14.61 18.16 9.07
N ASP A 372 13.87 18.56 10.08
CA ASP A 372 14.40 19.42 11.18
C ASP A 372 15.32 18.65 12.13
N ILE A 373 15.03 17.40 12.43
CA ILE A 373 15.85 16.53 13.27
C ILE A 373 17.18 16.15 12.57
N GLY A 374 17.15 15.87 11.26
CA GLY A 374 18.33 15.61 10.45
C GLY A 374 19.26 16.83 10.37
N GLY A 375 18.71 18.02 10.22
CA GLY A 375 19.48 19.29 10.23
C GLY A 375 20.15 19.59 11.56
N ARG A 376 19.51 19.33 12.68
CA ARG A 376 20.08 19.52 14.03
C ARG A 376 21.15 18.48 14.39
N ARG A 377 21.02 17.24 13.96
CA ARG A 377 22.03 16.19 14.18
C ARG A 377 23.36 16.50 13.47
N ASN A 378 23.31 17.02 12.25
CA ASN A 378 24.51 17.39 11.50
C ASN A 378 25.24 18.62 12.09
N ASN A 379 24.52 19.54 12.74
CA ASN A 379 25.12 20.70 13.38
C ASN A 379 25.78 20.39 14.74
N LYS A 380 25.34 19.33 15.46
CA LYS A 380 26.02 18.88 16.69
C LYS A 380 27.31 18.12 16.41
N LYS A 381 27.41 17.35 15.30
CA LYS A 381 28.64 16.65 14.90
C LYS A 381 29.75 17.59 14.37
N LYS A 382 29.44 18.85 14.05
CA LYS A 382 30.43 19.84 13.61
C LYS A 382 31.00 20.70 14.78
N LYS A 383 30.54 20.48 16.01
CA LYS A 383 31.00 21.22 17.21
C LYS A 383 31.73 20.35 18.23
N GLU A 384 31.92 19.07 17.93
CA GLU A 384 32.88 18.17 18.64
C GLU A 384 34.02 17.80 17.66
#